data_20d12031f55cada8879552b646acbb1e
#
_entry.id   20d12031f55cada8879552b646acbb1e
#
_cell.length_a   1.000
_cell.length_b   1.000
_cell.length_c   1.000
_cell.angle_alpha   90.00
_cell.angle_beta   90.00
_cell.angle_gamma   90.00
#
_symmetry.space_group_name_H-M   'P 1'
#
loop_
_entity.id
_entity.type
_entity.pdbx_description
1 polymer ?
#
loop_
_entity_poly.entity_id
_entity_poly.type
_entity_poly.pdbx_seq_one_letter_code
_entity_poly.pdbx_strand_id
1 'polypeptide(L)'
;MKFAISITAKRFLLEKGYPGTTASPSFTIFRLCCWARSFSGKSYDYREKLSRDVLQELKLDDAVDLFSDMVKSRPFPSIVEFSKLLSAIAKMKKFDVVISLGEQMQNLGISHNLYTYNIFINCFCRSSQLSLALAILGKMMKLGHQPDIVTLNSLLNGFCHGKRIFYAVALVDQMAEMGYKPDTFSFNTLIHGLFLHNKASEAVTLVDRMVQRGCQPSLVTYGVVVNGICKRGDTDLALSLLKKMEEGKIEAGVVIYNTIIDGLCKYKHMDDALNLFNEMETKGIRPDVITYNSLISCLCNYGRWGDASRLLSDMIERKIYPNLFTFSSLIDAFVKEGKLLEAEKLYKEMIKRSIAPDTITYSSLINGFCMHDRLDEAKHMFEFMASKGCLPNVVTYSTLIKGFCKAKRVEYGMELFREMSQRGLVGNTFTYTTLIQGLFQAGDVDMAQELFIEMESHGVPPNIMTYNILLDGLCNNGKLETALVVFEYMQKSEIELDIVTYNIMIEGICKAGKVEDGWDLFCSLGLKGVKPNVVTYDIMISGFCRKRFKEKADDLFREMKEDGPLPDSGIYNTLIRTHLRDCDKAASAELIKEMRSCGFAGDASTFGLVTNMLYDGRLDKGYLDMLS
;
A
#
# COMPACT_ATOMS: atom_id res chain seq x y z
N MET A 1 -45.34 8.41 -1.08
CA MET A 1 -44.33 7.39 -1.36
C MET A 1 -43.45 7.67 -2.58
N LYS A 2 -44.02 7.91 -3.77
CA LYS A 2 -43.28 8.29 -4.99
C LYS A 2 -42.49 9.59 -4.88
N PHE A 3 -42.87 10.52 -3.99
CA PHE A 3 -42.27 11.85 -3.86
C PHE A 3 -40.93 11.85 -3.07
N ALA A 4 -40.78 11.06 -2.01
CA ALA A 4 -39.60 11.08 -1.15
C ALA A 4 -38.35 10.47 -1.84
N ILE A 5 -38.49 9.32 -2.50
CA ILE A 5 -37.38 8.72 -3.27
C ILE A 5 -37.06 9.56 -4.50
N SER A 6 -38.09 10.19 -5.13
CA SER A 6 -37.91 11.12 -6.25
C SER A 6 -37.18 12.42 -5.83
N ILE A 7 -37.34 12.90 -4.60
CA ILE A 7 -36.64 14.09 -4.09
C ILE A 7 -35.15 13.78 -3.88
N THR A 8 -34.84 12.63 -3.33
CA THR A 8 -33.43 12.22 -3.13
C THR A 8 -32.73 11.99 -4.48
N ALA A 9 -33.40 11.33 -5.43
CA ALA A 9 -32.91 11.16 -6.79
C ALA A 9 -32.82 12.49 -7.57
N LYS A 10 -33.82 13.38 -7.44
CA LYS A 10 -33.79 14.71 -8.05
C LYS A 10 -32.74 15.64 -7.44
N ARG A 11 -32.55 15.63 -6.12
CA ARG A 11 -31.48 16.41 -5.47
C ARG A 11 -30.11 15.95 -5.97
N PHE A 12 -29.89 14.65 -6.09
CA PHE A 12 -28.65 14.09 -6.63
C PHE A 12 -28.38 14.52 -8.09
N LEU A 13 -29.41 14.61 -8.92
CA LEU A 13 -29.29 15.00 -10.34
C LEU A 13 -29.16 16.51 -10.54
N LEU A 14 -29.68 17.34 -9.60
CA LEU A 14 -29.63 18.81 -9.67
C LEU A 14 -28.31 19.39 -9.14
N GLU A 15 -27.60 18.69 -8.25
CA GLU A 15 -26.29 19.15 -7.76
C GLU A 15 -25.14 18.94 -8.77
N LYS A 16 -25.34 18.17 -9.84
CA LYS A 16 -24.43 18.07 -10.99
C LYS A 16 -25.03 18.77 -12.19
N GLY A 17 -24.71 20.07 -12.35
CA GLY A 17 -24.90 20.77 -13.63
C GLY A 17 -24.01 20.15 -14.69
N TYR A 18 -24.55 19.27 -15.52
CA TYR A 18 -23.88 18.81 -16.74
C TYR A 18 -24.39 19.62 -17.92
N PRO A 19 -23.51 20.32 -18.67
CA PRO A 19 -23.82 20.70 -20.03
C PRO A 19 -23.85 19.44 -20.89
N GLY A 20 -24.89 19.31 -21.69
CA GLY A 20 -25.03 18.18 -22.60
C GLY A 20 -23.87 18.09 -23.59
N THR A 21 -23.12 17.01 -23.53
CA THR A 21 -22.25 16.57 -24.62
C THR A 21 -22.59 15.13 -24.94
N THR A 22 -23.16 14.96 -26.10
CA THR A 22 -23.29 13.69 -26.81
C THR A 22 -21.91 13.15 -27.13
N ALA A 23 -21.46 12.14 -26.37
CA ALA A 23 -20.37 11.28 -26.78
C ALA A 23 -20.83 9.84 -26.61
N SER A 24 -21.09 9.18 -27.72
CA SER A 24 -21.34 7.74 -27.80
C SER A 24 -20.04 6.99 -27.47
N PRO A 25 -20.06 6.02 -26.55
CA PRO A 25 -18.93 5.10 -26.43
C PRO A 25 -18.98 4.14 -27.63
N SER A 26 -17.90 4.11 -28.39
CA SER A 26 -17.68 3.10 -29.44
C SER A 26 -17.54 1.72 -28.80
N PHE A 27 -18.63 0.96 -28.84
CA PHE A 27 -18.61 -0.47 -28.53
C PHE A 27 -17.96 -1.22 -29.69
N THR A 28 -16.90 -1.93 -29.41
CA THR A 28 -16.30 -2.92 -30.30
C THR A 28 -17.29 -4.06 -30.48
N ILE A 29 -17.92 -4.11 -31.66
CA ILE A 29 -18.86 -5.16 -32.04
C ILE A 29 -18.06 -6.44 -32.27
N PHE A 30 -18.18 -7.40 -31.38
CA PHE A 30 -17.75 -8.77 -31.62
C PHE A 30 -18.64 -9.36 -32.75
N ARG A 31 -18.02 -9.64 -33.88
CA ARG A 31 -18.64 -10.36 -35.00
C ARG A 31 -19.00 -11.78 -34.54
N LEU A 32 -20.28 -12.03 -34.38
CA LEU A 32 -20.84 -13.37 -34.27
C LEU A 32 -20.84 -14.02 -35.66
N CYS A 33 -19.97 -15.01 -35.86
CA CYS A 33 -20.07 -15.94 -36.97
C CYS A 33 -21.26 -16.88 -36.72
N CYS A 34 -22.27 -16.76 -37.57
CA CYS A 34 -23.41 -17.69 -37.63
C CYS A 34 -22.96 -19.11 -38.02
N TRP A 35 -23.18 -20.06 -37.13
CA TRP A 35 -23.27 -21.48 -37.51
C TRP A 35 -24.74 -21.92 -37.27
N ALA A 36 -25.48 -22.02 -38.34
CA ALA A 36 -26.81 -22.63 -38.36
C ALA A 36 -26.64 -24.15 -38.24
N ARG A 37 -27.03 -24.74 -37.13
CA ARG A 37 -27.40 -26.15 -37.03
C ARG A 37 -28.86 -26.25 -36.63
N SER A 38 -29.63 -26.94 -37.48
CA SER A 38 -31.03 -27.31 -37.28
C SER A 38 -31.25 -28.01 -35.94
N PHE A 39 -32.10 -27.46 -35.09
CA PHE A 39 -32.55 -28.12 -33.86
C PHE A 39 -34.01 -28.52 -33.96
N SER A 40 -34.24 -29.84 -33.89
CA SER A 40 -35.53 -30.48 -33.64
C SER A 40 -35.99 -30.16 -32.22
N GLY A 41 -37.26 -29.77 -32.06
CA GLY A 41 -37.84 -29.35 -30.80
C GLY A 41 -37.81 -30.42 -29.71
N LYS A 42 -36.95 -30.19 -28.70
CA LYS A 42 -37.09 -30.74 -27.35
C LYS A 42 -37.18 -29.53 -26.39
N SER A 43 -38.24 -29.49 -25.59
CA SER A 43 -38.34 -28.58 -24.45
C SER A 43 -37.16 -28.85 -23.53
N TYR A 44 -36.17 -27.97 -23.52
CA TYR A 44 -35.02 -28.07 -22.61
C TYR A 44 -35.45 -27.61 -21.21
N ASP A 45 -35.43 -28.53 -20.25
CA ASP A 45 -35.59 -28.17 -18.83
C ASP A 45 -34.27 -27.61 -18.29
N TYR A 46 -34.18 -26.27 -18.15
CA TYR A 46 -33.02 -25.56 -17.62
C TYR A 46 -32.86 -25.68 -16.10
N ARG A 47 -33.85 -26.31 -15.39
CA ARG A 47 -33.87 -26.39 -13.92
C ARG A 47 -32.64 -27.14 -13.36
N GLU A 48 -32.25 -28.21 -14.05
CA GLU A 48 -31.10 -29.03 -13.64
C GLU A 48 -29.77 -28.30 -13.83
N LYS A 49 -29.56 -27.61 -14.95
CA LYS A 49 -28.40 -26.79 -15.26
C LYS A 49 -28.28 -25.53 -14.39
N LEU A 50 -29.40 -25.06 -13.85
CA LEU A 50 -29.48 -23.88 -12.95
C LEU A 50 -29.69 -24.30 -11.49
N SER A 51 -29.31 -25.54 -11.14
CA SER A 51 -29.22 -25.99 -9.74
C SER A 51 -28.13 -25.25 -9.00
N ARG A 52 -28.26 -25.14 -7.67
CA ARG A 52 -27.37 -24.36 -6.84
C ARG A 52 -25.92 -24.84 -6.93
N ASP A 53 -25.72 -26.14 -7.00
CA ASP A 53 -24.39 -26.77 -7.02
C ASP A 53 -23.70 -26.53 -8.36
N VAL A 54 -24.41 -26.66 -9.49
CA VAL A 54 -23.87 -26.38 -10.84
C VAL A 54 -23.52 -24.91 -11.00
N LEU A 55 -24.33 -23.99 -10.46
CA LEU A 55 -24.06 -22.54 -10.54
C LEU A 55 -22.87 -22.08 -9.69
N GLN A 56 -22.44 -22.85 -8.70
CA GLN A 56 -21.24 -22.52 -7.90
C GLN A 56 -19.92 -22.86 -8.63
N GLU A 57 -19.93 -23.87 -9.49
CA GLU A 57 -18.75 -24.32 -10.24
C GLU A 57 -18.70 -23.74 -11.67
N LEU A 58 -19.75 -23.02 -12.09
CA LEU A 58 -19.88 -22.48 -13.44
C LEU A 58 -18.80 -21.44 -13.75
N LYS A 59 -18.12 -21.58 -14.89
CA LYS A 59 -17.20 -20.57 -15.40
C LYS A 59 -17.96 -19.49 -16.19
N LEU A 60 -17.33 -18.32 -16.37
CA LEU A 60 -17.97 -17.18 -17.04
C LEU A 60 -18.38 -17.51 -18.48
N ASP A 61 -17.49 -18.14 -19.24
CA ASP A 61 -17.75 -18.47 -20.65
C ASP A 61 -18.91 -19.44 -20.78
N ASP A 62 -18.96 -20.48 -19.94
CA ASP A 62 -20.06 -21.44 -19.89
C ASP A 62 -21.40 -20.77 -19.51
N ALA A 63 -21.34 -19.76 -18.61
CA ALA A 63 -22.53 -18.99 -18.20
C ALA A 63 -23.06 -18.12 -19.34
N VAL A 64 -22.21 -17.50 -20.15
CA VAL A 64 -22.57 -16.70 -21.31
C VAL A 64 -23.11 -17.59 -22.43
N ASP A 65 -22.54 -18.76 -22.65
CA ASP A 65 -23.03 -19.74 -23.62
C ASP A 65 -24.40 -20.27 -23.20
N LEU A 66 -24.59 -20.60 -21.93
CA LEU A 66 -25.90 -21.02 -21.39
C LEU A 66 -26.96 -19.92 -21.59
N PHE A 67 -26.60 -18.64 -21.36
CA PHE A 67 -27.51 -17.53 -21.65
C PHE A 67 -27.88 -17.46 -23.13
N SER A 68 -26.90 -17.63 -24.03
CA SER A 68 -27.12 -17.64 -25.47
C SER A 68 -28.10 -18.77 -25.91
N ASP A 69 -27.97 -19.93 -25.29
CA ASP A 69 -28.89 -21.06 -25.53
C ASP A 69 -30.28 -20.76 -24.99
N MET A 70 -30.40 -20.17 -23.80
CA MET A 70 -31.68 -19.76 -23.22
C MET A 70 -32.44 -18.76 -24.09
N VAL A 71 -31.73 -17.80 -24.68
CA VAL A 71 -32.30 -16.78 -25.57
C VAL A 71 -32.75 -17.35 -26.92
N LYS A 72 -32.09 -18.40 -27.41
CA LYS A 72 -32.47 -19.09 -28.67
C LYS A 72 -33.60 -20.08 -28.52
N SER A 73 -33.87 -20.54 -27.30
CA SER A 73 -34.92 -21.52 -27.04
C SER A 73 -36.33 -20.95 -27.27
N ARG A 74 -37.27 -21.79 -27.71
CA ARG A 74 -38.69 -21.45 -27.84
C ARG A 74 -39.53 -22.60 -27.25
N PRO A 75 -40.40 -22.30 -26.27
CA PRO A 75 -40.61 -21.00 -25.61
C PRO A 75 -39.41 -20.54 -24.79
N PHE A 76 -39.35 -19.24 -24.50
CA PHE A 76 -38.29 -18.70 -23.60
C PHE A 76 -38.38 -19.34 -22.21
N PRO A 77 -37.24 -19.60 -21.56
CA PRO A 77 -37.22 -19.92 -20.14
C PRO A 77 -37.89 -18.84 -19.29
N SER A 78 -38.33 -19.22 -18.10
CA SER A 78 -38.95 -18.26 -17.19
C SER A 78 -37.97 -17.16 -16.76
N ILE A 79 -38.49 -15.97 -16.42
CA ILE A 79 -37.67 -14.86 -15.88
C ILE A 79 -36.92 -15.27 -14.62
N VAL A 80 -37.40 -16.27 -13.86
CA VAL A 80 -36.71 -16.79 -12.66
C VAL A 80 -35.44 -17.52 -13.06
N GLU A 81 -35.42 -18.26 -14.16
CA GLU A 81 -34.24 -18.96 -14.66
C GLU A 81 -33.17 -17.98 -15.15
N PHE A 82 -33.57 -16.95 -15.91
CA PHE A 82 -32.67 -15.85 -16.27
C PHE A 82 -32.11 -15.15 -15.04
N SER A 83 -32.93 -14.86 -14.02
CA SER A 83 -32.50 -14.20 -12.79
C SER A 83 -31.49 -15.03 -12.00
N LYS A 84 -31.65 -16.37 -11.96
CA LYS A 84 -30.66 -17.26 -11.31
C LYS A 84 -29.30 -17.17 -11.99
N LEU A 85 -29.27 -17.20 -13.32
CA LEU A 85 -28.05 -17.12 -14.10
C LEU A 85 -27.37 -15.76 -13.94
N LEU A 86 -28.12 -14.65 -14.09
CA LEU A 86 -27.58 -13.29 -13.85
C LEU A 86 -27.03 -13.12 -12.42
N SER A 87 -27.72 -13.70 -11.42
CA SER A 87 -27.24 -13.67 -10.04
C SER A 87 -25.93 -14.45 -9.86
N ALA A 88 -25.75 -15.58 -10.55
CA ALA A 88 -24.50 -16.35 -10.53
C ALA A 88 -23.33 -15.55 -11.15
N ILE A 89 -23.56 -14.92 -12.31
CA ILE A 89 -22.56 -14.07 -12.96
C ILE A 89 -22.21 -12.85 -12.09
N ALA A 90 -23.21 -12.24 -11.43
CA ALA A 90 -22.98 -11.13 -10.49
C ALA A 90 -22.12 -11.54 -9.29
N LYS A 91 -22.24 -12.78 -8.79
CA LYS A 91 -21.36 -13.33 -7.73
C LYS A 91 -19.92 -13.50 -8.19
N MET A 92 -19.68 -13.75 -9.47
CA MET A 92 -18.34 -13.77 -10.09
C MET A 92 -17.72 -12.36 -10.24
N LYS A 93 -18.44 -11.31 -9.77
CA LYS A 93 -18.05 -9.89 -9.87
C LYS A 93 -17.92 -9.36 -11.31
N LYS A 94 -18.56 -10.01 -12.29
CA LYS A 94 -18.59 -9.61 -13.70
C LYS A 94 -19.84 -8.77 -13.99
N PHE A 95 -19.88 -7.57 -13.38
CA PHE A 95 -21.07 -6.70 -13.37
C PHE A 95 -21.40 -6.14 -14.76
N ASP A 96 -20.40 -5.82 -15.55
CA ASP A 96 -20.49 -5.37 -16.94
C ASP A 96 -21.21 -6.39 -17.83
N VAL A 97 -20.86 -7.67 -17.68
CA VAL A 97 -21.51 -8.77 -18.41
C VAL A 97 -22.99 -8.88 -18.01
N VAL A 98 -23.31 -8.83 -16.71
CA VAL A 98 -24.70 -8.87 -16.23
C VAL A 98 -25.55 -7.76 -16.84
N ILE A 99 -25.00 -6.55 -16.92
CA ILE A 99 -25.68 -5.38 -17.49
C ILE A 99 -25.94 -5.60 -18.98
N SER A 100 -24.93 -6.03 -19.74
CA SER A 100 -25.05 -6.29 -21.18
C SER A 100 -26.09 -7.40 -21.48
N LEU A 101 -26.07 -8.48 -20.69
CA LEU A 101 -27.08 -9.56 -20.85
C LEU A 101 -28.50 -9.08 -20.52
N GLY A 102 -28.63 -8.19 -19.51
CA GLY A 102 -29.92 -7.58 -19.18
C GLY A 102 -30.45 -6.66 -20.29
N GLU A 103 -29.60 -5.91 -20.96
CA GLU A 103 -29.99 -5.13 -22.15
C GLU A 103 -30.43 -6.02 -23.31
N GLN A 104 -29.73 -7.13 -23.52
CA GLN A 104 -30.14 -8.12 -24.53
C GLN A 104 -31.53 -8.72 -24.23
N MET A 105 -31.79 -9.07 -22.96
CA MET A 105 -33.14 -9.54 -22.55
C MET A 105 -34.22 -8.51 -22.86
N GLN A 106 -33.97 -7.24 -22.57
CA GLN A 106 -34.90 -6.16 -22.84
C GLN A 106 -35.16 -5.99 -24.34
N ASN A 107 -34.12 -6.03 -25.17
CA ASN A 107 -34.22 -5.93 -26.64
C ASN A 107 -35.00 -7.08 -27.25
N LEU A 108 -35.01 -8.24 -26.58
CA LEU A 108 -35.79 -9.43 -26.99
C LEU A 108 -37.23 -9.46 -26.42
N GLY A 109 -37.62 -8.40 -25.73
CA GLY A 109 -38.96 -8.29 -25.15
C GLY A 109 -39.18 -9.13 -23.88
N ILE A 110 -38.11 -9.64 -23.25
CA ILE A 110 -38.22 -10.39 -21.99
C ILE A 110 -38.41 -9.38 -20.85
N SER A 111 -39.59 -9.40 -20.23
CA SER A 111 -39.93 -8.48 -19.15
C SER A 111 -39.15 -8.77 -17.89
N HIS A 112 -38.58 -7.72 -17.30
CA HIS A 112 -37.89 -7.81 -16.01
C HIS A 112 -38.89 -7.81 -14.85
N ASN A 113 -38.59 -8.58 -13.81
CA ASN A 113 -39.31 -8.57 -12.54
C ASN A 113 -38.53 -7.80 -11.46
N LEU A 114 -39.09 -7.63 -10.27
CA LEU A 114 -38.47 -6.97 -9.14
C LEU A 114 -37.06 -7.54 -8.83
N TYR A 115 -36.92 -8.86 -8.91
CA TYR A 115 -35.67 -9.54 -8.60
C TYR A 115 -34.55 -9.21 -9.60
N THR A 116 -34.85 -9.16 -10.91
CA THR A 116 -33.89 -8.75 -11.95
C THR A 116 -33.50 -7.29 -11.80
N TYR A 117 -34.44 -6.39 -11.48
CA TYR A 117 -34.12 -4.99 -11.21
C TYR A 117 -33.19 -4.84 -10.01
N ASN A 118 -33.42 -5.62 -8.94
CA ASN A 118 -32.50 -5.61 -7.78
C ASN A 118 -31.08 -6.08 -8.14
N ILE A 119 -30.94 -7.08 -9.03
CA ILE A 119 -29.62 -7.51 -9.54
C ILE A 119 -28.94 -6.36 -10.28
N PHE A 120 -29.63 -5.67 -11.20
CA PHE A 120 -29.05 -4.57 -11.95
C PHE A 120 -28.68 -3.38 -11.07
N ILE A 121 -29.56 -2.97 -10.15
CA ILE A 121 -29.28 -1.90 -9.18
C ILE A 121 -28.01 -2.23 -8.37
N ASN A 122 -27.91 -3.49 -7.88
CA ASN A 122 -26.72 -3.93 -7.14
C ASN A 122 -25.46 -3.93 -8.03
N CYS A 123 -25.53 -4.39 -9.28
CA CYS A 123 -24.40 -4.36 -10.22
C CYS A 123 -23.95 -2.93 -10.50
N PHE A 124 -24.85 -2.00 -10.80
CA PHE A 124 -24.51 -0.60 -11.02
C PHE A 124 -23.93 0.07 -9.77
N CYS A 125 -24.45 -0.23 -8.58
CA CYS A 125 -23.91 0.27 -7.32
C CYS A 125 -22.46 -0.22 -7.09
N ARG A 126 -22.20 -1.51 -7.36
CA ARG A 126 -20.87 -2.11 -7.21
C ARG A 126 -19.86 -1.66 -8.28
N SER A 127 -20.34 -1.28 -9.47
CA SER A 127 -19.53 -0.68 -10.54
C SER A 127 -19.34 0.83 -10.37
N SER A 128 -19.71 1.40 -9.22
CA SER A 128 -19.63 2.85 -8.93
C SER A 128 -20.45 3.73 -9.90
N GLN A 129 -21.43 3.17 -10.58
CA GLN A 129 -22.32 3.86 -11.54
C GLN A 129 -23.67 4.19 -10.90
N LEU A 130 -23.63 4.91 -9.78
CA LEU A 130 -24.80 5.19 -8.94
C LEU A 130 -25.92 5.94 -9.67
N SER A 131 -25.61 6.81 -10.63
CA SER A 131 -26.59 7.53 -11.45
C SER A 131 -27.45 6.57 -12.28
N LEU A 132 -26.84 5.51 -12.83
CA LEU A 132 -27.56 4.48 -13.58
C LEU A 132 -28.39 3.60 -12.64
N ALA A 133 -27.89 3.26 -11.46
CA ALA A 133 -28.67 2.55 -10.45
C ALA A 133 -29.97 3.30 -10.09
N LEU A 134 -29.88 4.62 -9.90
CA LEU A 134 -31.05 5.48 -9.64
C LEU A 134 -31.98 5.60 -10.86
N ALA A 135 -31.46 5.60 -12.08
CA ALA A 135 -32.26 5.60 -13.30
C ALA A 135 -33.06 4.28 -13.44
N ILE A 136 -32.43 3.14 -13.15
CA ILE A 136 -33.09 1.83 -13.11
C ILE A 136 -34.17 1.77 -12.03
N LEU A 137 -33.90 2.30 -10.83
CA LEU A 137 -34.92 2.43 -9.80
C LEU A 137 -36.12 3.24 -10.29
N GLY A 138 -35.89 4.40 -10.91
CA GLY A 138 -36.93 5.24 -11.46
C GLY A 138 -37.76 4.51 -12.56
N LYS A 139 -37.09 3.74 -13.42
CA LYS A 139 -37.75 2.89 -14.44
C LYS A 139 -38.61 1.81 -13.79
N MET A 140 -38.06 1.08 -12.81
CA MET A 140 -38.77 0.05 -12.05
C MET A 140 -40.05 0.59 -11.41
N MET A 141 -39.99 1.77 -10.77
CA MET A 141 -41.14 2.42 -10.15
C MET A 141 -42.19 2.88 -11.16
N LYS A 142 -41.77 3.41 -12.32
CA LYS A 142 -42.69 3.80 -13.42
C LYS A 142 -43.47 2.60 -13.98
N LEU A 143 -42.84 1.42 -13.98
CA LEU A 143 -43.48 0.18 -14.42
C LEU A 143 -44.36 -0.48 -13.34
N GLY A 144 -44.55 0.18 -12.19
CA GLY A 144 -45.47 -0.29 -11.15
C GLY A 144 -44.82 -1.21 -10.11
N HIS A 145 -43.52 -1.52 -10.23
CA HIS A 145 -42.84 -2.31 -9.23
C HIS A 145 -42.45 -1.42 -8.04
N GLN A 146 -42.84 -1.83 -6.83
CA GLN A 146 -42.45 -1.14 -5.60
C GLN A 146 -41.06 -1.61 -5.16
N PRO A 147 -40.14 -0.69 -4.75
CA PRO A 147 -38.89 -1.08 -4.13
C PRO A 147 -39.13 -1.94 -2.88
N ASP A 148 -38.29 -2.92 -2.64
CA ASP A 148 -38.29 -3.71 -1.41
C ASP A 148 -37.03 -3.36 -0.54
N ILE A 149 -36.90 -4.03 0.60
CA ILE A 149 -35.76 -3.84 1.50
C ILE A 149 -34.42 -4.18 0.80
N VAL A 150 -34.42 -5.15 -0.13
CA VAL A 150 -33.24 -5.54 -0.90
C VAL A 150 -32.82 -4.43 -1.88
N THR A 151 -33.80 -3.78 -2.54
CA THR A 151 -33.58 -2.61 -3.39
C THR A 151 -32.91 -1.49 -2.59
N LEU A 152 -33.48 -1.16 -1.42
CA LEU A 152 -33.01 -0.06 -0.57
C LEU A 152 -31.62 -0.36 0.02
N ASN A 153 -31.37 -1.59 0.44
CA ASN A 153 -30.06 -2.02 0.92
C ASN A 153 -28.99 -2.01 -0.18
N SER A 154 -29.35 -2.34 -1.43
CA SER A 154 -28.45 -2.24 -2.57
C SER A 154 -28.05 -0.78 -2.85
N LEU A 155 -29.00 0.14 -2.80
CA LEU A 155 -28.76 1.57 -2.95
C LEU A 155 -27.95 2.13 -1.78
N LEU A 156 -28.26 1.72 -0.55
CA LEU A 156 -27.52 2.09 0.66
C LEU A 156 -26.03 1.74 0.51
N ASN A 157 -25.75 0.50 0.07
CA ASN A 157 -24.39 0.06 -0.22
C ASN A 157 -23.73 0.90 -1.33
N GLY A 158 -24.47 1.23 -2.39
CA GLY A 158 -24.01 2.09 -3.48
C GLY A 158 -23.66 3.50 -3.00
N PHE A 159 -24.46 4.12 -2.13
CA PHE A 159 -24.16 5.44 -1.54
C PHE A 159 -22.93 5.38 -0.64
N CYS A 160 -22.77 4.33 0.17
CA CYS A 160 -21.60 4.14 1.03
C CYS A 160 -20.30 4.05 0.21
N HIS A 161 -20.26 3.27 -0.86
CA HIS A 161 -19.06 3.13 -1.70
C HIS A 161 -18.85 4.32 -2.65
N GLY A 162 -19.90 4.97 -3.09
CA GLY A 162 -19.85 6.11 -4.01
C GLY A 162 -19.47 7.45 -3.38
N LYS A 163 -18.88 7.47 -2.18
CA LYS A 163 -18.52 8.68 -1.41
C LYS A 163 -19.72 9.61 -1.14
N ARG A 164 -20.92 9.05 -0.98
CA ARG A 164 -22.18 9.80 -0.77
C ARG A 164 -22.84 9.45 0.57
N ILE A 165 -22.04 9.42 1.64
CA ILE A 165 -22.47 8.94 2.96
C ILE A 165 -23.66 9.71 3.53
N PHE A 166 -23.78 11.02 3.24
CA PHE A 166 -24.92 11.82 3.65
C PHE A 166 -26.26 11.27 3.11
N TYR A 167 -26.28 10.86 1.84
CA TYR A 167 -27.47 10.24 1.24
C TYR A 167 -27.76 8.86 1.81
N ALA A 168 -26.71 8.13 2.22
CA ALA A 168 -26.88 6.82 2.87
C ALA A 168 -27.56 6.98 4.24
N VAL A 169 -27.16 7.96 5.05
CA VAL A 169 -27.80 8.27 6.34
C VAL A 169 -29.26 8.70 6.12
N ALA A 170 -29.48 9.63 5.19
CA ALA A 170 -30.84 10.10 4.86
C ALA A 170 -31.75 8.98 4.37
N LEU A 171 -31.21 8.03 3.60
CA LEU A 171 -31.98 6.88 3.11
C LEU A 171 -32.48 5.99 4.27
N VAL A 172 -31.62 5.69 5.25
CA VAL A 172 -32.01 4.88 6.43
C VAL A 172 -33.08 5.59 7.28
N ASP A 173 -33.01 6.92 7.38
CA ASP A 173 -34.04 7.71 8.08
C ASP A 173 -35.37 7.69 7.31
N GLN A 174 -35.33 7.88 5.99
CA GLN A 174 -36.50 7.84 5.11
C GLN A 174 -37.15 6.47 4.99
N MET A 175 -36.37 5.37 5.11
CA MET A 175 -36.92 4.02 5.09
C MET A 175 -38.03 3.84 6.14
N ALA A 176 -37.83 4.36 7.35
CA ALA A 176 -38.83 4.29 8.41
C ALA A 176 -40.09 5.11 8.08
N GLU A 177 -39.94 6.30 7.50
CA GLU A 177 -41.06 7.15 7.06
C GLU A 177 -41.86 6.50 5.92
N MET A 178 -41.20 5.75 5.06
CA MET A 178 -41.83 5.02 3.95
C MET A 178 -42.46 3.70 4.38
N GLY A 179 -42.43 3.35 5.66
CA GLY A 179 -42.99 2.10 6.19
C GLY A 179 -42.07 0.88 6.04
N TYR A 180 -40.83 1.05 5.63
CA TYR A 180 -39.83 0.00 5.64
C TYR A 180 -39.05 0.01 6.94
N LYS A 181 -39.03 -1.08 7.66
CA LYS A 181 -38.22 -1.20 8.87
C LYS A 181 -36.78 -1.55 8.49
N PRO A 182 -35.77 -0.65 8.71
CA PRO A 182 -34.37 -0.99 8.51
C PRO A 182 -34.01 -2.22 9.34
N ASP A 183 -33.33 -3.17 8.71
CA ASP A 183 -32.88 -4.40 9.37
C ASP A 183 -31.41 -4.32 9.83
N THR A 184 -30.92 -5.37 10.49
CA THR A 184 -29.53 -5.45 10.92
C THR A 184 -28.55 -5.28 9.78
N PHE A 185 -28.90 -5.75 8.56
CA PHE A 185 -28.06 -5.58 7.38
C PHE A 185 -27.97 -4.11 6.94
N SER A 186 -29.09 -3.38 6.97
CA SER A 186 -29.14 -1.94 6.67
C SER A 186 -28.21 -1.15 7.59
N PHE A 187 -28.30 -1.40 8.92
CA PHE A 187 -27.46 -0.72 9.90
C PHE A 187 -25.98 -1.10 9.74
N ASN A 188 -25.65 -2.38 9.58
CA ASN A 188 -24.28 -2.83 9.38
C ASN A 188 -23.65 -2.23 8.11
N THR A 189 -24.41 -2.12 7.03
CA THR A 189 -23.97 -1.48 5.79
C THR A 189 -23.65 0.00 6.00
N LEU A 190 -24.51 0.72 6.75
CA LEU A 190 -24.31 2.13 7.05
C LEU A 190 -23.13 2.34 8.01
N ILE A 191 -22.99 1.52 9.05
CA ILE A 191 -21.85 1.53 9.98
C ILE A 191 -20.54 1.36 9.20
N HIS A 192 -20.48 0.33 8.34
CA HIS A 192 -19.31 0.12 7.48
C HIS A 192 -19.03 1.32 6.56
N GLY A 193 -20.07 1.89 5.96
CA GLY A 193 -19.97 3.09 5.13
C GLY A 193 -19.42 4.29 5.90
N LEU A 194 -19.87 4.52 7.14
CA LEU A 194 -19.36 5.60 7.99
C LEU A 194 -17.86 5.44 8.30
N PHE A 195 -17.40 4.22 8.59
CA PHE A 195 -15.97 3.96 8.77
C PHE A 195 -15.15 4.19 7.51
N LEU A 196 -15.65 3.83 6.33
CA LEU A 196 -15.00 4.12 5.05
C LEU A 196 -14.80 5.62 4.79
N HIS A 197 -15.68 6.46 5.39
CA HIS A 197 -15.64 7.92 5.25
C HIS A 197 -15.06 8.64 6.46
N ASN A 198 -14.29 7.95 7.28
CA ASN A 198 -13.63 8.51 8.47
C ASN A 198 -14.57 9.10 9.54
N LYS A 199 -15.84 8.63 9.61
CA LYS A 199 -16.87 9.10 10.56
C LYS A 199 -17.09 8.09 11.68
N ALA A 200 -16.03 7.74 12.41
CA ALA A 200 -16.07 6.68 13.42
C ALA A 200 -17.04 7.00 14.58
N SER A 201 -17.07 8.24 15.07
CA SER A 201 -17.98 8.65 16.14
C SER A 201 -19.45 8.47 15.75
N GLU A 202 -19.81 8.85 14.50
CA GLU A 202 -21.16 8.62 13.97
C GLU A 202 -21.47 7.12 13.82
N ALA A 203 -20.48 6.30 13.46
CA ALA A 203 -20.64 4.85 13.35
C ALA A 203 -20.92 4.18 14.71
N VAL A 204 -20.21 4.61 15.76
CA VAL A 204 -20.42 4.09 17.12
C VAL A 204 -21.80 4.51 17.66
N THR A 205 -22.16 5.79 17.53
CA THR A 205 -23.48 6.28 17.97
C THR A 205 -24.64 5.64 17.19
N LEU A 206 -24.39 5.15 15.98
CA LEU A 206 -25.41 4.46 15.19
C LEU A 206 -25.81 3.11 15.79
N VAL A 207 -24.93 2.47 16.58
CA VAL A 207 -25.28 1.23 17.31
C VAL A 207 -26.37 1.54 18.38
N ASP A 208 -26.25 2.65 19.09
CA ASP A 208 -27.24 3.06 20.08
C ASP A 208 -28.57 3.42 19.39
N ARG A 209 -28.52 4.10 18.24
CA ARG A 209 -29.71 4.38 17.42
C ARG A 209 -30.40 3.10 16.90
N MET A 210 -29.61 2.07 16.56
CA MET A 210 -30.10 0.76 16.13
C MET A 210 -30.96 0.12 17.24
N VAL A 211 -30.46 0.15 18.49
CA VAL A 211 -31.19 -0.33 19.67
C VAL A 211 -32.47 0.48 19.90
N GLN A 212 -32.40 1.81 19.87
CA GLN A 212 -33.55 2.70 20.02
C GLN A 212 -34.67 2.43 19.01
N ARG A 213 -34.29 2.02 17.79
CA ARG A 213 -35.25 1.62 16.75
C ARG A 213 -35.75 0.18 16.85
N GLY A 214 -35.43 -0.52 17.94
CA GLY A 214 -35.86 -1.90 18.20
C GLY A 214 -35.14 -2.94 17.33
N CYS A 215 -33.99 -2.60 16.76
CA CYS A 215 -33.13 -3.53 16.04
C CYS A 215 -31.93 -3.88 16.93
N GLN A 216 -31.88 -5.11 17.44
CA GLN A 216 -30.80 -5.53 18.34
C GLN A 216 -29.49 -5.71 17.57
N PRO A 217 -28.37 -5.13 18.04
CA PRO A 217 -27.05 -5.40 17.48
C PRO A 217 -26.68 -6.88 17.59
N SER A 218 -26.20 -7.44 16.52
CA SER A 218 -25.70 -8.81 16.46
C SER A 218 -24.19 -8.86 16.67
N LEU A 219 -23.63 -10.06 16.86
CA LEU A 219 -22.18 -10.27 16.88
C LEU A 219 -21.50 -9.72 15.60
N VAL A 220 -22.20 -9.80 14.45
CA VAL A 220 -21.72 -9.21 13.19
C VAL A 220 -21.66 -7.69 13.26
N THR A 221 -22.64 -7.03 13.90
CA THR A 221 -22.65 -5.58 14.12
C THR A 221 -21.41 -5.13 14.89
N TYR A 222 -21.17 -5.77 16.04
CA TYR A 222 -19.99 -5.48 16.84
C TYR A 222 -18.69 -5.79 16.10
N GLY A 223 -18.63 -6.88 15.32
CA GLY A 223 -17.50 -7.22 14.47
C GLY A 223 -17.17 -6.13 13.45
N VAL A 224 -18.18 -5.55 12.81
CA VAL A 224 -18.01 -4.44 11.87
C VAL A 224 -17.48 -3.19 12.58
N VAL A 225 -18.02 -2.86 13.75
CA VAL A 225 -17.59 -1.70 14.55
C VAL A 225 -16.17 -1.86 15.04
N VAL A 226 -15.85 -2.99 15.68
CA VAL A 226 -14.49 -3.31 16.17
C VAL A 226 -13.48 -3.27 15.05
N ASN A 227 -13.76 -3.90 13.89
CA ASN A 227 -12.87 -3.88 12.73
C ASN A 227 -12.66 -2.45 12.21
N GLY A 228 -13.71 -1.64 12.16
CA GLY A 228 -13.62 -0.25 11.74
C GLY A 228 -12.77 0.61 12.69
N ILE A 229 -12.91 0.42 13.99
CA ILE A 229 -12.14 1.09 15.04
C ILE A 229 -10.68 0.66 14.98
N CYS A 230 -10.41 -0.66 14.95
CA CYS A 230 -9.05 -1.20 14.88
C CYS A 230 -8.28 -0.74 13.64
N LYS A 231 -8.94 -0.61 12.47
CA LYS A 231 -8.31 -0.08 11.26
C LYS A 231 -7.86 1.39 11.36
N ARG A 232 -8.38 2.12 12.32
CA ARG A 232 -8.02 3.52 12.58
C ARG A 232 -6.96 3.68 13.67
N GLY A 233 -6.60 2.60 14.34
CA GLY A 233 -5.64 2.61 15.43
C GLY A 233 -6.21 3.00 16.80
N ASP A 234 -7.53 3.12 16.92
CA ASP A 234 -8.18 3.48 18.17
C ASP A 234 -8.43 2.22 19.03
N THR A 235 -7.33 1.59 19.45
CA THR A 235 -7.35 0.30 20.14
C THR A 235 -8.01 0.37 21.50
N ASP A 236 -7.90 1.49 22.22
CA ASP A 236 -8.52 1.69 23.52
C ASP A 236 -10.06 1.69 23.42
N LEU A 237 -10.59 2.31 22.38
CA LEU A 237 -12.02 2.28 22.10
C LEU A 237 -12.49 0.86 21.75
N ALA A 238 -11.68 0.07 21.02
CA ALA A 238 -12.00 -1.32 20.70
C ALA A 238 -12.05 -2.19 21.97
N LEU A 239 -11.10 -2.02 22.90
CA LEU A 239 -11.10 -2.70 24.20
C LEU A 239 -12.28 -2.27 25.07
N SER A 240 -12.63 -0.99 25.09
CA SER A 240 -13.80 -0.49 25.81
C SER A 240 -15.12 -1.07 25.28
N LEU A 241 -15.21 -1.26 23.96
CA LEU A 241 -16.37 -1.87 23.32
C LEU A 241 -16.48 -3.36 23.65
N LEU A 242 -15.35 -4.08 23.72
CA LEU A 242 -15.33 -5.48 24.17
C LEU A 242 -15.92 -5.60 25.60
N LYS A 243 -15.51 -4.73 26.54
CA LYS A 243 -16.07 -4.69 27.90
C LYS A 243 -17.58 -4.41 27.90
N LYS A 244 -18.04 -3.45 27.09
CA LYS A 244 -19.49 -3.16 26.94
C LYS A 244 -20.28 -4.36 26.39
N MET A 245 -19.71 -5.14 25.48
CA MET A 245 -20.34 -6.38 24.99
C MET A 245 -20.53 -7.38 26.13
N GLU A 246 -19.52 -7.54 26.99
CA GLU A 246 -19.57 -8.45 28.14
C GLU A 246 -20.61 -8.01 29.18
N GLU A 247 -20.63 -6.72 29.51
CA GLU A 247 -21.65 -6.12 30.38
C GLU A 247 -23.07 -6.35 29.83
N GLY A 248 -23.21 -6.29 28.52
CA GLY A 248 -24.46 -6.58 27.79
C GLY A 248 -24.77 -8.07 27.63
N LYS A 249 -23.98 -8.99 28.24
CA LYS A 249 -24.09 -10.45 28.09
C LYS A 249 -24.03 -10.94 26.63
N ILE A 250 -23.31 -10.23 25.80
CA ILE A 250 -23.03 -10.62 24.41
C ILE A 250 -21.66 -11.31 24.41
N GLU A 251 -21.66 -12.63 24.24
CA GLU A 251 -20.42 -13.41 24.22
C GLU A 251 -19.57 -13.05 23.00
N ALA A 252 -18.42 -12.42 23.22
CA ALA A 252 -17.46 -12.16 22.18
C ALA A 252 -16.78 -13.47 21.76
N GLY A 253 -16.95 -13.87 20.51
CA GLY A 253 -16.30 -15.05 19.96
C GLY A 253 -14.86 -14.79 19.50
N VAL A 254 -14.16 -15.86 19.10
CA VAL A 254 -12.76 -15.83 18.64
C VAL A 254 -12.51 -14.75 17.56
N VAL A 255 -13.48 -14.47 16.70
CA VAL A 255 -13.35 -13.47 15.62
C VAL A 255 -13.17 -12.04 16.18
N ILE A 256 -13.89 -11.68 17.23
CA ILE A 256 -13.78 -10.35 17.86
C ILE A 256 -12.39 -10.20 18.50
N TYR A 257 -11.98 -11.20 19.31
CA TYR A 257 -10.66 -11.23 19.92
C TYR A 257 -9.55 -11.14 18.86
N ASN A 258 -9.61 -11.95 17.81
CA ASN A 258 -8.64 -11.90 16.70
C ASN A 258 -8.56 -10.52 16.03
N THR A 259 -9.71 -9.86 15.84
CA THR A 259 -9.76 -8.53 15.23
C THR A 259 -9.07 -7.49 16.10
N ILE A 260 -9.28 -7.55 17.44
CA ILE A 260 -8.65 -6.61 18.37
C ILE A 260 -7.16 -6.92 18.53
N ILE A 261 -6.77 -8.19 18.65
CA ILE A 261 -5.37 -8.63 18.71
C ILE A 261 -4.61 -8.17 17.46
N ASP A 262 -5.16 -8.39 16.27
CA ASP A 262 -4.56 -7.92 15.00
C ASP A 262 -4.44 -6.38 14.98
N GLY A 263 -5.44 -5.67 15.46
CA GLY A 263 -5.41 -4.21 15.61
C GLY A 263 -4.30 -3.76 16.57
N LEU A 264 -4.22 -4.30 17.76
CA LEU A 264 -3.19 -4.02 18.75
C LEU A 264 -1.79 -4.29 18.18
N CYS A 265 -1.61 -5.41 17.49
CA CYS A 265 -0.37 -5.78 16.84
C CYS A 265 0.06 -4.76 15.76
N LYS A 266 -0.86 -4.28 14.93
CA LYS A 266 -0.58 -3.30 13.88
C LYS A 266 -0.18 -1.94 14.41
N TYR A 267 -0.76 -1.52 15.52
CA TYR A 267 -0.51 -0.20 16.13
C TYR A 267 0.48 -0.23 17.28
N LYS A 268 1.27 -1.28 17.38
CA LYS A 268 2.41 -1.37 18.29
C LYS A 268 2.05 -1.54 19.79
N HIS A 269 0.86 -2.02 20.11
CA HIS A 269 0.42 -2.33 21.48
C HIS A 269 0.60 -3.82 21.78
N MET A 270 1.85 -4.29 21.73
CA MET A 270 2.17 -5.72 21.82
C MET A 270 1.77 -6.34 23.17
N ASP A 271 2.08 -5.66 24.27
CA ASP A 271 1.81 -6.21 25.61
C ASP A 271 0.30 -6.30 25.86
N ASP A 272 -0.49 -5.35 25.35
CA ASP A 272 -1.95 -5.42 25.41
C ASP A 272 -2.49 -6.57 24.55
N ALA A 273 -1.87 -6.85 23.39
CA ALA A 273 -2.24 -7.99 22.55
C ALA A 273 -2.00 -9.33 23.27
N LEU A 274 -0.86 -9.47 23.97
CA LEU A 274 -0.56 -10.67 24.79
C LEU A 274 -1.47 -10.78 26.00
N ASN A 275 -1.79 -9.66 26.67
CA ASN A 275 -2.75 -9.65 27.76
C ASN A 275 -4.13 -10.09 27.29
N LEU A 276 -4.58 -9.60 26.14
CA LEU A 276 -5.87 -9.98 25.56
C LEU A 276 -5.90 -11.45 25.11
N PHE A 277 -4.78 -12.00 24.65
CA PHE A 277 -4.63 -13.41 24.35
C PHE A 277 -4.79 -14.26 25.62
N ASN A 278 -4.13 -13.89 26.71
CA ASN A 278 -4.27 -14.58 27.99
C ASN A 278 -5.71 -14.47 28.54
N GLU A 279 -6.34 -13.30 28.43
CA GLU A 279 -7.73 -13.08 28.81
C GLU A 279 -8.69 -13.99 28.02
N MET A 280 -8.49 -14.10 26.70
CA MET A 280 -9.24 -14.99 25.82
C MET A 280 -9.21 -16.44 26.33
N GLU A 281 -8.06 -16.92 26.75
CA GLU A 281 -7.88 -18.26 27.27
C GLU A 281 -8.56 -18.45 28.64
N THR A 282 -8.42 -17.49 29.58
CA THR A 282 -9.07 -17.55 30.89
C THR A 282 -10.59 -17.58 30.80
N LYS A 283 -11.15 -16.98 29.72
CA LYS A 283 -12.59 -17.02 29.40
C LYS A 283 -13.03 -18.30 28.67
N GLY A 284 -12.12 -19.24 28.44
CA GLY A 284 -12.41 -20.50 27.75
C GLY A 284 -12.59 -20.37 26.24
N ILE A 285 -12.26 -19.21 25.65
CA ILE A 285 -12.30 -18.99 24.20
C ILE A 285 -11.00 -19.56 23.62
N ARG A 286 -11.11 -20.61 22.81
CA ARG A 286 -9.93 -21.27 22.24
C ARG A 286 -9.30 -20.44 21.12
N PRO A 287 -8.00 -20.09 21.25
CA PRO A 287 -7.26 -19.47 20.16
C PRO A 287 -7.24 -20.36 18.90
N ASP A 288 -7.26 -19.76 17.74
CA ASP A 288 -7.17 -20.45 16.46
C ASP A 288 -5.87 -20.07 15.71
N VAL A 289 -5.69 -20.61 14.50
CA VAL A 289 -4.52 -20.32 13.64
C VAL A 289 -4.36 -18.82 13.37
N ILE A 290 -5.47 -18.07 13.29
CA ILE A 290 -5.43 -16.63 13.03
C ILE A 290 -4.89 -15.89 14.26
N THR A 291 -5.32 -16.26 15.46
CA THR A 291 -4.81 -15.70 16.72
C THR A 291 -3.29 -15.82 16.82
N TYR A 292 -2.78 -17.06 16.65
CA TYR A 292 -1.35 -17.32 16.72
C TYR A 292 -0.57 -16.59 15.62
N ASN A 293 -1.07 -16.58 14.39
CA ASN A 293 -0.41 -15.92 13.28
C ASN A 293 -0.28 -14.41 13.49
N SER A 294 -1.31 -13.74 13.98
CA SER A 294 -1.26 -12.30 14.30
C SER A 294 -0.21 -12.00 15.36
N LEU A 295 -0.17 -12.77 16.44
CA LEU A 295 0.79 -12.60 17.54
C LEU A 295 2.22 -12.95 17.11
N ILE A 296 2.44 -14.09 16.44
CA ILE A 296 3.77 -14.51 15.96
C ILE A 296 4.33 -13.48 14.98
N SER A 297 3.54 -13.05 13.99
CA SER A 297 3.95 -12.03 13.02
C SER A 297 4.31 -10.70 13.71
N CYS A 298 3.52 -10.30 14.70
CA CYS A 298 3.78 -9.11 15.47
C CYS A 298 5.06 -9.23 16.29
N LEU A 299 5.25 -10.29 17.08
CA LEU A 299 6.48 -10.53 17.86
C LEU A 299 7.73 -10.56 16.98
N CYS A 300 7.64 -11.16 15.81
CA CYS A 300 8.70 -11.17 14.83
C CYS A 300 9.07 -9.75 14.37
N ASN A 301 8.07 -8.90 14.05
CA ASN A 301 8.29 -7.52 13.63
C ASN A 301 8.92 -6.64 14.73
N TYR A 302 8.81 -7.06 16.00
CA TYR A 302 9.40 -6.39 17.16
C TYR A 302 10.74 -7.00 17.62
N GLY A 303 11.27 -7.99 16.91
CA GLY A 303 12.49 -8.69 17.30
C GLY A 303 12.37 -9.56 18.54
N ARG A 304 11.12 -9.86 19.03
CA ARG A 304 10.88 -10.72 20.20
C ARG A 304 10.84 -12.21 19.82
N TRP A 305 11.93 -12.70 19.25
CA TRP A 305 12.05 -14.05 18.65
C TRP A 305 11.81 -15.19 19.66
N GLY A 306 12.26 -15.00 20.90
CA GLY A 306 12.06 -15.97 21.97
C GLY A 306 10.58 -16.20 22.25
N ASP A 307 9.79 -15.14 22.29
CA ASP A 307 8.36 -15.20 22.53
C ASP A 307 7.62 -15.77 21.31
N ALA A 308 8.01 -15.37 20.09
CA ALA A 308 7.46 -15.95 18.86
C ALA A 308 7.69 -17.45 18.78
N SER A 309 8.90 -17.92 19.14
CA SER A 309 9.22 -19.36 19.17
C SER A 309 8.41 -20.10 20.22
N ARG A 310 8.18 -19.51 21.40
CA ARG A 310 7.32 -20.09 22.44
C ARG A 310 5.88 -20.23 21.96
N LEU A 311 5.31 -19.18 21.34
CA LEU A 311 3.97 -19.24 20.77
C LEU A 311 3.84 -20.27 19.64
N LEU A 312 4.87 -20.41 18.81
CA LEU A 312 4.90 -21.47 17.79
C LEU A 312 4.90 -22.86 18.42
N SER A 313 5.67 -23.08 19.49
CA SER A 313 5.68 -24.34 20.22
C SER A 313 4.34 -24.64 20.88
N ASP A 314 3.74 -23.65 21.57
CA ASP A 314 2.42 -23.75 22.19
C ASP A 314 1.33 -24.05 21.15
N MET A 315 1.37 -23.38 19.97
CA MET A 315 0.47 -23.67 18.85
C MET A 315 0.52 -25.15 18.41
N ILE A 316 1.73 -25.71 18.32
CA ILE A 316 1.94 -27.11 17.91
C ILE A 316 1.48 -28.08 19.01
N GLU A 317 1.81 -27.83 20.29
CA GLU A 317 1.40 -28.62 21.43
C GLU A 317 -0.13 -28.72 21.55
N ARG A 318 -0.83 -27.63 21.24
CA ARG A 318 -2.30 -27.58 21.20
C ARG A 318 -2.90 -28.20 19.93
N LYS A 319 -2.10 -28.83 19.08
CA LYS A 319 -2.52 -29.44 17.82
C LYS A 319 -3.13 -28.44 16.82
N ILE A 320 -2.77 -27.16 16.94
CA ILE A 320 -3.07 -26.14 15.95
C ILE A 320 -1.88 -26.11 14.99
N TYR A 321 -2.07 -26.61 13.77
CA TYR A 321 -0.95 -26.77 12.86
C TYR A 321 -0.61 -25.47 12.14
N PRO A 322 0.68 -25.05 12.14
CA PRO A 322 1.15 -23.94 11.35
C PRO A 322 0.79 -24.10 9.86
N ASN A 323 0.32 -23.05 9.26
CA ASN A 323 -0.08 -23.03 7.85
C ASN A 323 0.93 -22.22 7.00
N LEU A 324 0.62 -22.07 5.71
CA LEU A 324 1.42 -21.28 4.77
C LEU A 324 1.74 -19.88 5.34
N PHE A 325 0.73 -19.18 5.88
CA PHE A 325 0.92 -17.83 6.42
C PHE A 325 1.89 -17.80 7.60
N THR A 326 1.80 -18.77 8.51
CA THR A 326 2.72 -18.91 9.67
C THR A 326 4.17 -19.02 9.21
N PHE A 327 4.44 -19.96 8.26
CA PHE A 327 5.80 -20.17 7.75
C PHE A 327 6.31 -18.96 6.96
N SER A 328 5.50 -18.39 6.06
CA SER A 328 5.90 -17.23 5.25
C SER A 328 6.21 -16.01 6.11
N SER A 329 5.40 -15.74 7.16
CA SER A 329 5.66 -14.65 8.10
C SER A 329 6.95 -14.83 8.90
N LEU A 330 7.22 -16.04 9.37
CA LEU A 330 8.45 -16.37 10.10
C LEU A 330 9.68 -16.27 9.19
N ILE A 331 9.61 -16.81 7.97
CA ILE A 331 10.70 -16.75 6.98
C ILE A 331 11.01 -15.29 6.64
N ASP A 332 10.00 -14.48 6.34
CA ASP A 332 10.16 -13.05 6.03
C ASP A 332 10.81 -12.30 7.19
N ALA A 333 10.37 -12.58 8.41
CA ALA A 333 10.88 -11.97 9.61
C ALA A 333 12.36 -12.34 9.87
N PHE A 334 12.74 -13.62 9.75
CA PHE A 334 14.14 -14.04 9.90
C PHE A 334 15.05 -13.46 8.82
N VAL A 335 14.54 -13.33 7.59
CA VAL A 335 15.28 -12.67 6.51
C VAL A 335 15.54 -11.21 6.83
N LYS A 336 14.53 -10.46 7.29
CA LYS A 336 14.67 -9.05 7.66
C LYS A 336 15.71 -8.83 8.79
N GLU A 337 15.83 -9.79 9.69
CA GLU A 337 16.84 -9.79 10.76
C GLU A 337 18.22 -10.27 10.32
N GLY A 338 18.42 -10.61 9.06
CA GLY A 338 19.67 -11.15 8.56
C GLY A 338 19.96 -12.60 8.99
N LYS A 339 18.97 -13.34 9.52
CA LYS A 339 19.09 -14.72 9.99
C LYS A 339 18.69 -15.70 8.88
N LEU A 340 19.39 -15.65 7.76
CA LEU A 340 19.06 -16.43 6.56
C LEU A 340 19.08 -17.95 6.81
N LEU A 341 20.01 -18.47 7.61
CA LEU A 341 20.11 -19.89 7.90
C LEU A 341 18.86 -20.45 8.62
N GLU A 342 18.29 -19.66 9.51
CA GLU A 342 17.06 -19.98 10.21
C GLU A 342 15.87 -19.96 9.25
N ALA A 343 15.81 -18.99 8.35
CA ALA A 343 14.80 -18.92 7.29
C ALA A 343 14.87 -20.14 6.35
N GLU A 344 16.06 -20.57 5.95
CA GLU A 344 16.27 -21.79 5.15
C GLU A 344 15.81 -23.07 5.89
N LYS A 345 16.06 -23.16 7.20
CA LYS A 345 15.58 -24.29 8.03
C LYS A 345 14.05 -24.35 8.06
N LEU A 346 13.40 -23.20 8.25
CA LEU A 346 11.94 -23.13 8.23
C LEU A 346 11.36 -23.48 6.85
N TYR A 347 11.99 -23.02 5.79
CA TYR A 347 11.60 -23.42 4.43
C TYR A 347 11.68 -24.92 4.22
N LYS A 348 12.76 -25.57 4.65
CA LYS A 348 12.91 -27.03 4.60
C LYS A 348 11.84 -27.75 5.42
N GLU A 349 11.52 -27.26 6.61
CA GLU A 349 10.46 -27.82 7.45
C GLU A 349 9.07 -27.65 6.83
N MET A 350 8.81 -26.51 6.18
CA MET A 350 7.58 -26.24 5.43
C MET A 350 7.38 -27.28 4.30
N ILE A 351 8.43 -27.53 3.51
CA ILE A 351 8.40 -28.55 2.44
C ILE A 351 8.19 -29.95 3.01
N LYS A 352 8.88 -30.30 4.11
CA LYS A 352 8.74 -31.59 4.79
C LYS A 352 7.30 -31.84 5.26
N ARG A 353 6.58 -30.79 5.65
CA ARG A 353 5.16 -30.85 6.04
C ARG A 353 4.20 -30.80 4.85
N SER A 354 4.70 -30.86 3.63
CA SER A 354 3.90 -30.80 2.38
C SER A 354 3.10 -29.48 2.24
N ILE A 355 3.58 -28.38 2.86
CA ILE A 355 3.01 -27.06 2.68
C ILE A 355 3.72 -26.42 1.49
N ALA A 356 2.97 -26.17 0.41
CA ALA A 356 3.52 -25.56 -0.79
C ALA A 356 3.85 -24.06 -0.56
N PRO A 357 5.10 -23.60 -0.81
CA PRO A 357 5.45 -22.20 -0.74
C PRO A 357 4.70 -21.37 -1.78
N ASP A 358 4.37 -20.14 -1.44
CA ASP A 358 3.77 -19.17 -2.33
C ASP A 358 4.80 -18.13 -2.84
N THR A 359 4.31 -17.20 -3.66
CA THR A 359 5.13 -16.10 -4.19
C THR A 359 5.78 -15.26 -3.08
N ILE A 360 5.11 -15.10 -1.93
CA ILE A 360 5.63 -14.33 -0.80
C ILE A 360 6.82 -15.05 -0.17
N THR A 361 6.67 -16.35 0.12
CA THR A 361 7.73 -17.20 0.68
C THR A 361 9.00 -17.17 -0.19
N TYR A 362 8.83 -17.40 -1.51
CA TYR A 362 9.94 -17.36 -2.44
C TYR A 362 10.59 -15.98 -2.53
N SER A 363 9.79 -14.90 -2.61
CA SER A 363 10.32 -13.54 -2.67
C SER A 363 11.10 -13.16 -1.41
N SER A 364 10.63 -13.58 -0.22
CA SER A 364 11.37 -13.36 1.03
C SER A 364 12.70 -14.09 1.06
N LEU A 365 12.77 -15.36 0.61
CA LEU A 365 14.03 -16.11 0.50
C LEU A 365 14.98 -15.48 -0.51
N ILE A 366 14.49 -15.10 -1.69
CA ILE A 366 15.28 -14.40 -2.72
C ILE A 366 15.85 -13.10 -2.13
N ASN A 367 15.06 -12.33 -1.39
CA ASN A 367 15.53 -11.14 -0.69
C ASN A 367 16.63 -11.48 0.32
N GLY A 368 16.47 -12.56 1.08
CA GLY A 368 17.47 -13.02 2.04
C GLY A 368 18.80 -13.39 1.37
N PHE A 369 18.78 -14.12 0.27
CA PHE A 369 19.97 -14.42 -0.50
C PHE A 369 20.63 -13.15 -1.07
N CYS A 370 19.84 -12.20 -1.60
CA CYS A 370 20.34 -10.92 -2.09
C CYS A 370 20.99 -10.08 -0.97
N MET A 371 20.42 -10.08 0.24
CA MET A 371 20.98 -9.33 1.38
C MET A 371 22.33 -9.87 1.85
N HIS A 372 22.59 -11.17 1.65
CA HIS A 372 23.84 -11.85 2.02
C HIS A 372 24.80 -12.04 0.84
N ASP A 373 24.57 -11.34 -0.27
CA ASP A 373 25.38 -11.38 -1.51
C ASP A 373 25.46 -12.78 -2.16
N ARG A 374 24.49 -13.66 -1.85
CA ARG A 374 24.36 -15.02 -2.42
C ARG A 374 23.48 -14.97 -3.69
N LEU A 375 23.92 -14.20 -4.70
CA LEU A 375 23.11 -13.87 -5.88
C LEU A 375 22.83 -15.08 -6.79
N ASP A 376 23.74 -16.03 -6.89
CA ASP A 376 23.55 -17.22 -7.70
C ASP A 376 22.44 -18.13 -7.10
N GLU A 377 22.36 -18.20 -5.78
CA GLU A 377 21.29 -18.91 -5.08
C GLU A 377 19.95 -18.15 -5.16
N ALA A 378 20.00 -16.83 -5.14
CA ALA A 378 18.81 -16.01 -5.38
C ALA A 378 18.23 -16.27 -6.79
N LYS A 379 19.09 -16.30 -7.80
CA LYS A 379 18.72 -16.62 -9.19
C LYS A 379 18.17 -18.03 -9.32
N HIS A 380 18.87 -19.03 -8.74
CA HIS A 380 18.38 -20.40 -8.73
C HIS A 380 17.01 -20.54 -8.06
N MET A 381 16.79 -19.86 -6.93
CA MET A 381 15.49 -19.87 -6.25
C MET A 381 14.38 -19.23 -7.09
N PHE A 382 14.71 -18.16 -7.83
CA PHE A 382 13.79 -17.51 -8.76
C PHE A 382 13.39 -18.45 -9.93
N GLU A 383 14.35 -19.15 -10.54
CA GLU A 383 14.09 -20.13 -11.59
C GLU A 383 13.30 -21.34 -11.05
N PHE A 384 13.66 -21.81 -9.85
CA PHE A 384 12.98 -22.91 -9.17
C PHE A 384 11.51 -22.60 -8.88
N MET A 385 11.22 -21.39 -8.39
CA MET A 385 9.86 -20.91 -8.15
C MET A 385 8.99 -21.04 -9.40
N ALA A 386 9.49 -20.58 -10.55
CA ALA A 386 8.79 -20.67 -11.82
C ALA A 386 8.54 -22.12 -12.24
N SER A 387 9.54 -23.03 -12.04
CA SER A 387 9.41 -24.45 -12.34
C SER A 387 8.35 -25.17 -11.50
N LYS A 388 8.02 -24.64 -10.31
CA LYS A 388 6.96 -25.15 -9.42
C LYS A 388 5.57 -24.58 -9.74
N GLY A 389 5.45 -23.81 -10.81
CA GLY A 389 4.19 -23.17 -11.20
C GLY A 389 3.84 -21.91 -10.40
N CYS A 390 4.75 -21.45 -9.53
CA CYS A 390 4.59 -20.21 -8.79
C CYS A 390 5.21 -19.07 -9.61
N LEU A 391 4.40 -18.35 -10.38
CA LEU A 391 4.90 -17.33 -11.30
C LEU A 391 5.45 -16.11 -10.53
N PRO A 392 6.69 -15.66 -10.88
CA PRO A 392 7.23 -14.42 -10.35
C PRO A 392 6.34 -13.22 -10.68
N ASN A 393 6.17 -12.33 -9.71
CA ASN A 393 5.45 -11.06 -9.88
C ASN A 393 6.42 -9.87 -9.88
N VAL A 394 5.89 -8.66 -10.02
CA VAL A 394 6.68 -7.41 -10.01
C VAL A 394 7.56 -7.30 -8.76
N VAL A 395 7.07 -7.74 -7.59
CA VAL A 395 7.85 -7.68 -6.33
C VAL A 395 9.05 -8.63 -6.39
N THR A 396 8.85 -9.87 -6.89
CA THR A 396 9.93 -10.86 -7.02
C THR A 396 11.04 -10.36 -7.96
N TYR A 397 10.64 -9.84 -9.15
CA TYR A 397 11.59 -9.24 -10.09
C TYR A 397 12.34 -8.06 -9.46
N SER A 398 11.61 -7.12 -8.87
CA SER A 398 12.21 -5.92 -8.25
C SER A 398 13.19 -6.25 -7.12
N THR A 399 12.90 -7.30 -6.35
CA THR A 399 13.78 -7.78 -5.28
C THR A 399 15.10 -8.31 -5.86
N LEU A 400 15.03 -9.14 -6.89
CA LEU A 400 16.21 -9.70 -7.54
C LEU A 400 17.02 -8.61 -8.26
N ILE A 401 16.35 -7.71 -8.99
CA ILE A 401 16.97 -6.53 -9.64
C ILE A 401 17.74 -5.70 -8.60
N LYS A 402 17.12 -5.42 -7.44
CA LYS A 402 17.79 -4.68 -6.35
C LYS A 402 19.05 -5.40 -5.87
N GLY A 403 19.00 -6.72 -5.72
CA GLY A 403 20.15 -7.52 -5.32
C GLY A 403 21.32 -7.36 -6.31
N PHE A 404 21.05 -7.51 -7.61
CA PHE A 404 22.07 -7.36 -8.64
C PHE A 404 22.61 -5.93 -8.75
N CYS A 405 21.74 -4.90 -8.69
CA CYS A 405 22.17 -3.51 -8.70
C CYS A 405 23.08 -3.17 -7.49
N LYS A 406 22.71 -3.64 -6.28
CA LYS A 406 23.53 -3.45 -5.08
C LYS A 406 24.91 -4.09 -5.20
N ALA A 407 24.99 -5.23 -5.86
CA ALA A 407 26.26 -5.93 -6.15
C ALA A 407 27.01 -5.34 -7.37
N LYS A 408 26.59 -4.20 -7.89
CA LYS A 408 27.16 -3.52 -9.07
C LYS A 408 27.11 -4.35 -10.37
N ARG A 409 26.13 -5.25 -10.48
CA ARG A 409 25.87 -6.10 -11.66
C ARG A 409 24.59 -5.64 -12.37
N VAL A 410 24.57 -4.36 -12.75
CA VAL A 410 23.35 -3.69 -13.29
C VAL A 410 22.88 -4.29 -14.60
N GLU A 411 23.79 -4.85 -15.42
CA GLU A 411 23.45 -5.50 -16.69
C GLU A 411 22.45 -6.64 -16.49
N TYR A 412 22.68 -7.49 -15.48
CA TYR A 412 21.73 -8.56 -15.11
C TYR A 412 20.40 -7.99 -14.61
N GLY A 413 20.45 -6.87 -13.89
CA GLY A 413 19.24 -6.15 -13.48
C GLY A 413 18.41 -5.69 -14.69
N MET A 414 19.07 -5.18 -15.72
CA MET A 414 18.42 -4.77 -16.97
C MET A 414 17.89 -5.95 -17.79
N GLU A 415 18.59 -7.09 -17.79
CA GLU A 415 18.08 -8.32 -18.41
C GLU A 415 16.78 -8.78 -17.75
N LEU A 416 16.74 -8.83 -16.42
CA LEU A 416 15.54 -9.17 -15.65
C LEU A 416 14.40 -8.20 -15.89
N PHE A 417 14.70 -6.92 -16.01
CA PHE A 417 13.69 -5.90 -16.33
C PHE A 417 13.08 -6.11 -17.71
N ARG A 418 13.90 -6.41 -18.72
CA ARG A 418 13.42 -6.75 -20.07
C ARG A 418 12.58 -8.03 -20.06
N GLU A 419 13.02 -9.08 -19.34
CA GLU A 419 12.24 -10.32 -19.17
C GLU A 419 10.88 -10.04 -18.54
N MET A 420 10.85 -9.21 -17.47
CA MET A 420 9.62 -8.81 -16.80
C MET A 420 8.65 -8.13 -17.77
N SER A 421 9.16 -7.20 -18.59
CA SER A 421 8.38 -6.48 -19.61
C SER A 421 7.84 -7.41 -20.71
N GLN A 422 8.66 -8.37 -21.16
CA GLN A 422 8.25 -9.40 -22.15
C GLN A 422 7.10 -10.28 -21.62
N ARG A 423 7.03 -10.48 -20.31
CA ARG A 423 5.93 -11.21 -19.65
C ARG A 423 4.69 -10.34 -19.40
N GLY A 424 4.68 -9.11 -19.88
CA GLY A 424 3.57 -8.16 -19.73
C GLY A 424 3.47 -7.54 -18.32
N LEU A 425 4.51 -7.65 -17.50
CA LEU A 425 4.57 -7.02 -16.18
C LEU A 425 5.22 -5.63 -16.31
N VAL A 426 4.53 -4.61 -15.84
CA VAL A 426 5.06 -3.23 -15.80
C VAL A 426 5.81 -3.03 -14.48
N GLY A 427 7.05 -2.51 -14.55
CA GLY A 427 7.82 -2.13 -13.38
C GLY A 427 7.09 -1.07 -12.55
N ASN A 428 7.20 -1.15 -11.23
CA ASN A 428 6.69 -0.10 -10.35
C ASN A 428 7.76 0.98 -10.10
N THR A 429 7.40 2.07 -9.42
CA THR A 429 8.33 3.16 -9.07
C THR A 429 9.63 2.64 -8.42
N PHE A 430 9.53 1.63 -7.56
CA PHE A 430 10.70 1.03 -6.91
C PHE A 430 11.64 0.33 -7.90
N THR A 431 11.09 -0.42 -8.88
CA THR A 431 11.87 -1.11 -9.93
C THR A 431 12.70 -0.11 -10.74
N TYR A 432 12.03 0.92 -11.28
CA TYR A 432 12.68 1.97 -12.06
C TYR A 432 13.73 2.73 -11.25
N THR A 433 13.37 3.18 -10.05
CA THR A 433 14.27 3.93 -9.17
C THR A 433 15.54 3.14 -8.84
N THR A 434 15.40 1.82 -8.59
CA THR A 434 16.54 0.94 -8.30
C THR A 434 17.47 0.78 -9.50
N LEU A 435 16.92 0.61 -10.70
CA LEU A 435 17.72 0.50 -11.92
C LEU A 435 18.41 1.81 -12.28
N ILE A 436 17.69 2.93 -12.19
CA ILE A 436 18.25 4.28 -12.42
C ILE A 436 19.44 4.51 -11.48
N GLN A 437 19.28 4.20 -10.19
CA GLN A 437 20.36 4.30 -9.21
C GLN A 437 21.56 3.40 -9.57
N GLY A 438 21.29 2.15 -9.95
CA GLY A 438 22.32 1.20 -10.35
C GLY A 438 23.10 1.64 -11.59
N LEU A 439 22.41 2.18 -12.60
CA LEU A 439 23.00 2.71 -13.83
C LEU A 439 23.90 3.92 -13.54
N PHE A 440 23.46 4.87 -12.72
CA PHE A 440 24.32 6.00 -12.30
C PHE A 440 25.56 5.54 -11.52
N GLN A 441 25.43 4.53 -10.66
CA GLN A 441 26.58 3.95 -9.95
C GLN A 441 27.54 3.21 -10.87
N ALA A 442 27.06 2.67 -12.00
CA ALA A 442 27.88 2.08 -13.04
C ALA A 442 28.47 3.12 -14.01
N GLY A 443 28.05 4.39 -13.92
CA GLY A 443 28.49 5.48 -14.81
C GLY A 443 27.73 5.57 -16.14
N ASP A 444 26.69 4.76 -16.31
CA ASP A 444 25.84 4.78 -17.52
C ASP A 444 24.71 5.82 -17.39
N VAL A 445 25.11 7.09 -17.56
CA VAL A 445 24.23 8.24 -17.38
C VAL A 445 23.12 8.29 -18.43
N ASP A 446 23.45 7.94 -19.67
CA ASP A 446 22.53 8.08 -20.80
C ASP A 446 21.38 7.07 -20.65
N MET A 447 21.70 5.81 -20.35
CA MET A 447 20.69 4.77 -20.08
C MET A 447 19.84 5.07 -18.85
N ALA A 448 20.43 5.68 -17.81
CA ALA A 448 19.68 6.10 -16.61
C ALA A 448 18.62 7.16 -16.94
N GLN A 449 18.97 8.13 -17.79
CA GLN A 449 18.05 9.17 -18.25
C GLN A 449 16.96 8.61 -19.19
N GLU A 450 17.32 7.71 -20.11
CA GLU A 450 16.36 7.02 -20.97
C GLU A 450 15.34 6.24 -20.13
N LEU A 451 15.79 5.51 -19.13
CA LEU A 451 14.93 4.72 -18.26
C LEU A 451 14.00 5.61 -17.40
N PHE A 452 14.46 6.81 -17.00
CA PHE A 452 13.61 7.78 -16.32
C PHE A 452 12.47 8.26 -17.23
N ILE A 453 12.75 8.56 -18.50
CA ILE A 453 11.75 8.97 -19.51
C ILE A 453 10.78 7.79 -19.80
N GLU A 454 11.31 6.57 -19.91
CA GLU A 454 10.52 5.36 -20.12
C GLU A 454 9.51 5.15 -18.97
N MET A 455 9.91 5.39 -17.72
CA MET A 455 9.06 5.30 -16.53
C MET A 455 7.80 6.16 -16.66
N GLU A 456 7.96 7.43 -17.08
CA GLU A 456 6.83 8.34 -17.31
C GLU A 456 5.94 7.88 -18.47
N SER A 457 6.55 7.41 -19.58
CA SER A 457 5.81 6.93 -20.75
C SER A 457 4.94 5.70 -20.46
N HIS A 458 5.36 4.85 -19.53
CA HIS A 458 4.60 3.70 -19.05
C HIS A 458 3.54 4.04 -17.98
N GLY A 459 3.34 5.35 -17.70
CA GLY A 459 2.35 5.82 -16.74
C GLY A 459 2.72 5.54 -15.27
N VAL A 460 4.00 5.34 -14.98
CA VAL A 460 4.54 5.20 -13.62
C VAL A 460 5.10 6.55 -13.18
N PRO A 461 4.39 7.35 -12.36
CA PRO A 461 4.86 8.68 -12.01
C PRO A 461 6.10 8.63 -11.12
N PRO A 462 7.17 9.40 -11.44
CA PRO A 462 8.29 9.61 -10.55
C PRO A 462 7.85 10.27 -9.25
N ASN A 463 8.42 9.84 -8.14
CA ASN A 463 8.25 10.49 -6.83
C ASN A 463 9.49 11.31 -6.47
N ILE A 464 9.43 12.04 -5.35
CA ILE A 464 10.56 12.86 -4.88
C ILE A 464 11.86 12.06 -4.72
N MET A 465 11.78 10.79 -4.28
CA MET A 465 12.94 9.90 -4.18
C MET A 465 13.55 9.60 -5.56
N THR A 466 12.73 9.38 -6.58
CA THR A 466 13.20 9.14 -7.96
C THR A 466 13.93 10.37 -8.50
N TYR A 467 13.36 11.57 -8.31
CA TYR A 467 14.01 12.82 -8.69
C TYR A 467 15.32 13.06 -7.92
N ASN A 468 15.34 12.79 -6.62
CA ASN A 468 16.55 12.92 -5.81
C ASN A 468 17.68 12.00 -6.30
N ILE A 469 17.36 10.75 -6.68
CA ILE A 469 18.34 9.83 -7.27
C ILE A 469 18.82 10.31 -8.65
N LEU A 470 17.91 10.86 -9.46
CA LEU A 470 18.27 11.44 -10.76
C LEU A 470 19.24 12.64 -10.59
N LEU A 471 18.92 13.57 -9.69
CA LEU A 471 19.76 14.74 -9.39
C LEU A 471 21.12 14.34 -8.83
N ASP A 472 21.15 13.46 -7.82
CA ASP A 472 22.39 12.96 -7.22
C ASP A 472 23.26 12.23 -8.26
N GLY A 473 22.65 11.36 -9.07
CA GLY A 473 23.33 10.65 -10.14
C GLY A 473 23.93 11.60 -11.18
N LEU A 474 23.19 12.59 -11.62
CA LEU A 474 23.68 13.62 -12.58
C LEU A 474 24.82 14.44 -11.98
N CYS A 475 24.68 14.91 -10.73
CA CYS A 475 25.73 15.68 -10.05
C CYS A 475 27.02 14.88 -9.87
N ASN A 476 26.92 13.63 -9.40
CA ASN A 476 28.08 12.77 -9.15
C ASN A 476 28.79 12.34 -10.45
N ASN A 477 28.08 12.32 -11.60
CA ASN A 477 28.64 12.02 -12.92
C ASN A 477 29.01 13.30 -13.73
N GLY A 478 29.08 14.46 -13.08
CA GLY A 478 29.55 15.71 -13.69
C GLY A 478 28.56 16.37 -14.68
N LYS A 479 27.31 15.99 -14.66
CA LYS A 479 26.24 16.56 -15.51
C LYS A 479 25.42 17.63 -14.74
N LEU A 480 26.14 18.57 -14.08
CA LEU A 480 25.49 19.58 -13.24
C LEU A 480 24.48 20.45 -14.00
N GLU A 481 24.76 20.82 -15.24
CA GLU A 481 23.86 21.67 -16.04
C GLU A 481 22.51 20.97 -16.29
N THR A 482 22.54 19.66 -16.57
CA THR A 482 21.32 18.86 -16.69
C THR A 482 20.57 18.76 -15.35
N ALA A 483 21.30 18.57 -14.24
CA ALA A 483 20.71 18.53 -12.90
C ALA A 483 20.02 19.86 -12.55
N LEU A 484 20.59 21.01 -12.91
CA LEU A 484 19.99 22.33 -12.71
C LEU A 484 18.68 22.48 -13.48
N VAL A 485 18.61 22.00 -14.74
CA VAL A 485 17.39 22.02 -15.54
C VAL A 485 16.28 21.18 -14.90
N VAL A 486 16.62 19.97 -14.42
CA VAL A 486 15.67 19.10 -13.72
C VAL A 486 15.20 19.74 -12.40
N PHE A 487 16.12 20.34 -11.65
CA PHE A 487 15.78 21.02 -10.40
C PHE A 487 14.87 22.23 -10.63
N GLU A 488 15.11 23.03 -11.67
CA GLU A 488 14.24 24.14 -12.05
C GLU A 488 12.84 23.65 -12.46
N TYR A 489 12.75 22.52 -13.18
CA TYR A 489 11.47 21.88 -13.51
C TYR A 489 10.71 21.47 -12.25
N MET A 490 11.40 20.83 -11.30
CA MET A 490 10.80 20.43 -10.02
C MET A 490 10.27 21.63 -9.21
N GLN A 491 11.00 22.76 -9.21
CA GLN A 491 10.55 24.00 -8.55
C GLN A 491 9.30 24.62 -9.18
N LYS A 492 9.10 24.43 -10.49
CA LYS A 492 7.94 24.94 -11.22
C LYS A 492 6.73 24.01 -11.16
N SER A 493 6.95 22.74 -10.83
CA SER A 493 5.90 21.73 -10.68
C SER A 493 5.30 21.74 -9.25
N GLU A 494 4.16 21.05 -9.06
CA GLU A 494 3.52 20.91 -7.73
C GLU A 494 4.28 19.94 -6.79
N ILE A 495 5.55 19.63 -7.06
CA ILE A 495 6.35 18.73 -6.24
C ILE A 495 6.88 19.50 -5.03
N GLU A 496 6.49 19.10 -3.83
CA GLU A 496 7.06 19.65 -2.59
C GLU A 496 8.52 19.19 -2.44
N LEU A 497 9.47 20.15 -2.56
CA LEU A 497 10.89 19.88 -2.42
C LEU A 497 11.26 19.76 -0.94
N ASP A 498 11.97 18.69 -0.60
CA ASP A 498 12.46 18.44 0.75
C ASP A 498 13.91 18.93 0.93
N ILE A 499 14.39 18.96 2.17
CA ILE A 499 15.77 19.36 2.49
C ILE A 499 16.81 18.45 1.82
N VAL A 500 16.45 17.19 1.50
CA VAL A 500 17.36 16.25 0.84
C VAL A 500 17.62 16.70 -0.61
N THR A 501 16.59 17.14 -1.33
CA THR A 501 16.71 17.69 -2.69
C THR A 501 17.67 18.89 -2.70
N TYR A 502 17.48 19.83 -1.77
CA TYR A 502 18.37 21.00 -1.67
C TYR A 502 19.79 20.61 -1.32
N ASN A 503 20.00 19.68 -0.39
CA ASN A 503 21.32 19.19 -0.02
C ASN A 503 22.07 18.56 -1.22
N ILE A 504 21.38 17.73 -2.01
CA ILE A 504 21.93 17.14 -3.24
C ILE A 504 22.39 18.23 -4.20
N MET A 505 21.57 19.25 -4.42
CA MET A 505 21.92 20.34 -5.34
C MET A 505 23.06 21.21 -4.82
N ILE A 506 23.04 21.62 -3.54
CA ILE A 506 24.12 22.38 -2.93
C ILE A 506 25.44 21.58 -3.00
N GLU A 507 25.41 20.28 -2.68
CA GLU A 507 26.59 19.42 -2.77
C GLU A 507 27.11 19.30 -4.19
N GLY A 508 26.23 19.06 -5.18
CA GLY A 508 26.59 18.97 -6.58
C GLY A 508 27.23 20.26 -7.11
N ILE A 509 26.66 21.41 -6.78
CA ILE A 509 27.17 22.74 -7.13
C ILE A 509 28.54 22.98 -6.47
N CYS A 510 28.68 22.65 -5.18
CA CYS A 510 29.95 22.77 -4.45
C CYS A 510 31.05 21.82 -4.99
N LYS A 511 30.68 20.59 -5.39
CA LYS A 511 31.60 19.62 -6.01
C LYS A 511 32.08 20.09 -7.39
N ALA A 512 31.21 20.75 -8.15
CA ALA A 512 31.56 21.37 -9.44
C ALA A 512 32.41 22.65 -9.28
N GLY A 513 32.67 23.08 -8.06
CA GLY A 513 33.51 24.23 -7.74
C GLY A 513 32.77 25.57 -7.80
N LYS A 514 31.45 25.60 -7.97
CA LYS A 514 30.61 26.82 -7.99
C LYS A 514 30.08 27.13 -6.58
N VAL A 515 31.01 27.33 -5.60
CA VAL A 515 30.63 27.41 -4.17
C VAL A 515 29.78 28.64 -3.87
N GLU A 516 29.95 29.74 -4.61
CA GLU A 516 29.14 30.96 -4.50
C GLU A 516 27.68 30.67 -4.86
N ASP A 517 27.42 29.96 -5.97
CA ASP A 517 26.06 29.56 -6.39
C ASP A 517 25.42 28.63 -5.35
N GLY A 518 26.25 27.74 -4.74
CA GLY A 518 25.83 26.88 -3.62
C GLY A 518 25.43 27.67 -2.38
N TRP A 519 26.17 28.74 -2.08
CA TRP A 519 25.88 29.65 -0.98
C TRP A 519 24.57 30.42 -1.22
N ASP A 520 24.34 30.92 -2.43
CA ASP A 520 23.11 31.62 -2.80
C ASP A 520 21.89 30.68 -2.64
N LEU A 521 22.04 29.42 -3.03
CA LEU A 521 20.99 28.42 -2.84
C LEU A 521 20.74 28.12 -1.38
N PHE A 522 21.81 28.02 -0.55
CA PHE A 522 21.72 27.85 0.91
C PHE A 522 20.96 29.00 1.56
N CYS A 523 21.31 30.25 1.26
CA CYS A 523 20.64 31.45 1.79
C CYS A 523 19.15 31.51 1.37
N SER A 524 18.79 30.96 0.21
CA SER A 524 17.41 30.92 -0.27
C SER A 524 16.50 29.97 0.51
N LEU A 525 17.04 29.02 1.27
CA LEU A 525 16.27 28.00 2.00
C LEU A 525 15.27 28.62 2.98
N GLY A 526 15.72 29.61 3.75
CA GLY A 526 14.86 30.32 4.70
C GLY A 526 13.66 31.01 4.05
N LEU A 527 13.84 31.60 2.86
CA LEU A 527 12.78 32.24 2.09
C LEU A 527 11.76 31.22 1.57
N LYS A 528 12.19 29.98 1.35
CA LYS A 528 11.35 28.87 0.88
C LYS A 528 10.72 28.06 2.02
N GLY A 529 10.92 28.48 3.29
CA GLY A 529 10.38 27.80 4.46
C GLY A 529 11.07 26.47 4.81
N VAL A 530 12.23 26.18 4.20
CA VAL A 530 13.01 24.98 4.45
C VAL A 530 14.12 25.28 5.43
N LYS A 531 14.16 24.58 6.57
CA LYS A 531 15.21 24.76 7.59
C LYS A 531 16.46 23.95 7.25
N PRO A 532 17.65 24.56 7.17
CA PRO A 532 18.91 23.83 7.07
C PRO A 532 19.10 22.84 8.21
N ASN A 533 19.60 21.65 7.91
CA ASN A 533 19.95 20.64 8.90
C ASN A 533 21.49 20.52 9.01
N VAL A 534 21.99 19.64 9.91
CA VAL A 534 23.43 19.41 10.12
C VAL A 534 24.14 19.10 8.81
N VAL A 535 23.52 18.26 7.94
CA VAL A 535 24.07 17.88 6.63
C VAL A 535 24.21 19.10 5.70
N THR A 536 23.23 20.02 5.72
CA THR A 536 23.28 21.25 4.91
C THR A 536 24.46 22.12 5.28
N TYR A 537 24.70 22.31 6.59
CA TYR A 537 25.86 23.06 7.11
C TYR A 537 27.15 22.35 6.77
N ASP A 538 27.25 21.02 6.95
CA ASP A 538 28.46 20.25 6.61
C ASP A 538 28.85 20.39 5.14
N ILE A 539 27.85 20.28 4.23
CA ILE A 539 28.08 20.45 2.78
C ILE A 539 28.67 21.82 2.47
N MET A 540 28.11 22.89 3.05
CA MET A 540 28.58 24.27 2.78
C MET A 540 29.93 24.54 3.41
N ILE A 541 30.12 24.16 4.68
CA ILE A 541 31.43 24.29 5.37
C ILE A 541 32.51 23.51 4.61
N SER A 542 32.21 22.27 4.21
CA SER A 542 33.11 21.44 3.40
C SER A 542 33.41 22.08 2.03
N GLY A 543 32.39 22.72 1.41
CA GLY A 543 32.53 23.47 0.17
C GLY A 543 33.50 24.66 0.30
N PHE A 544 33.31 25.47 1.33
CA PHE A 544 34.19 26.61 1.64
C PHE A 544 35.65 26.15 1.94
N CYS A 545 35.78 25.09 2.76
CA CYS A 545 37.08 24.51 3.09
C CYS A 545 37.83 24.01 1.84
N ARG A 546 37.16 23.38 0.90
CA ARG A 546 37.75 22.93 -0.37
C ARG A 546 38.25 24.08 -1.25
N LYS A 547 37.56 25.22 -1.23
CA LYS A 547 37.94 26.43 -1.97
C LYS A 547 38.87 27.37 -1.18
N ARG A 548 39.29 26.95 0.01
CA ARG A 548 40.14 27.74 0.93
C ARG A 548 39.50 29.06 1.39
N PHE A 549 38.18 29.14 1.44
CA PHE A 549 37.46 30.27 2.03
C PHE A 549 37.26 30.05 3.52
N LYS A 550 38.38 29.99 4.23
CA LYS A 550 38.45 29.64 5.66
C LYS A 550 37.55 30.53 6.51
N GLU A 551 37.66 31.87 6.35
CA GLU A 551 36.88 32.84 7.11
C GLU A 551 35.36 32.59 6.98
N LYS A 552 34.89 32.32 5.76
CA LYS A 552 33.49 32.00 5.53
C LYS A 552 33.04 30.67 6.18
N ALA A 553 33.94 29.68 6.22
CA ALA A 553 33.68 28.41 6.90
C ALA A 553 33.55 28.59 8.41
N ASP A 554 34.43 29.39 9.01
CA ASP A 554 34.44 29.70 10.44
C ASP A 554 33.24 30.55 10.84
N ASP A 555 32.84 31.53 10.01
CA ASP A 555 31.64 32.34 10.24
C ASP A 555 30.36 31.48 10.17
N LEU A 556 30.23 30.62 9.16
CA LEU A 556 29.10 29.72 9.05
C LEU A 556 29.05 28.69 10.19
N PHE A 557 30.18 28.21 10.66
CA PHE A 557 30.24 27.33 11.83
C PHE A 557 29.83 28.07 13.12
N ARG A 558 30.14 29.36 13.25
CA ARG A 558 29.69 30.18 14.37
C ARG A 558 28.18 30.40 14.32
N GLU A 559 27.66 30.77 13.15
CA GLU A 559 26.19 30.90 12.91
C GLU A 559 25.44 29.60 13.27
N MET A 560 25.99 28.45 12.83
CA MET A 560 25.43 27.15 13.17
C MET A 560 25.32 26.91 14.68
N LYS A 561 26.32 27.34 15.46
CA LYS A 561 26.33 27.19 16.93
C LYS A 561 25.34 28.14 17.61
N GLU A 562 25.14 29.33 17.06
CA GLU A 562 24.27 30.36 17.64
C GLU A 562 22.80 30.09 17.37
N ASP A 563 22.43 29.87 16.11
CA ASP A 563 21.03 29.81 15.64
C ASP A 563 20.66 28.51 14.90
N GLY A 564 21.62 27.62 14.64
CA GLY A 564 21.45 26.40 13.87
C GLY A 564 21.34 25.12 14.70
N PRO A 565 21.43 23.96 14.04
CA PRO A 565 21.51 22.66 14.70
C PRO A 565 22.90 22.47 15.33
N LEU A 566 23.00 21.63 16.37
CA LEU A 566 24.28 21.33 17.01
C LEU A 566 25.24 20.65 16.01
N PRO A 567 26.52 21.12 15.93
CA PRO A 567 27.55 20.52 15.09
C PRO A 567 27.83 19.06 15.47
N ASP A 568 28.11 18.23 14.48
CA ASP A 568 28.54 16.85 14.69
C ASP A 568 30.08 16.68 14.56
N SER A 569 30.54 15.45 14.80
CA SER A 569 32.00 15.16 14.72
C SER A 569 32.55 15.37 13.30
N GLY A 570 31.77 15.23 12.25
CA GLY A 570 32.19 15.42 10.86
C GLY A 570 32.61 16.85 10.56
N ILE A 571 31.79 17.81 11.00
CA ILE A 571 32.04 19.25 10.84
C ILE A 571 33.32 19.66 11.60
N TYR A 572 33.45 19.25 12.87
CA TYR A 572 34.67 19.52 13.64
C TYR A 572 35.91 18.96 12.94
N ASN A 573 35.87 17.70 12.51
CA ASN A 573 36.99 17.07 11.83
C ASN A 573 37.36 17.76 10.51
N THR A 574 36.35 18.24 9.76
CA THR A 574 36.57 18.98 8.51
C THR A 574 37.25 20.32 8.76
N LEU A 575 36.83 21.09 9.77
CA LEU A 575 37.45 22.36 10.14
C LEU A 575 38.84 22.14 10.70
N ILE A 576 39.05 21.18 11.60
CA ILE A 576 40.38 20.84 12.16
C ILE A 576 41.35 20.51 11.01
N ARG A 577 40.97 19.67 10.06
CA ARG A 577 41.82 19.35 8.91
C ARG A 577 42.14 20.57 8.05
N THR A 578 41.21 21.49 7.90
CA THR A 578 41.41 22.73 7.13
C THR A 578 42.39 23.66 7.82
N HIS A 579 42.21 23.93 9.12
CA HIS A 579 43.13 24.76 9.90
C HIS A 579 44.53 24.15 9.97
N LEU A 580 44.64 22.82 10.13
CA LEU A 580 45.95 22.14 10.14
C LEU A 580 46.65 22.26 8.78
N ARG A 581 45.97 22.14 7.66
CA ARG A 581 46.55 22.30 6.31
C ARG A 581 47.06 23.73 6.08
N ASP A 582 46.39 24.72 6.65
CA ASP A 582 46.80 26.13 6.59
C ASP A 582 47.79 26.51 7.68
N CYS A 583 48.33 25.53 8.43
CA CYS A 583 49.27 25.69 9.50
C CYS A 583 48.77 26.55 10.69
N ASP A 584 47.48 26.70 10.85
CA ASP A 584 46.86 27.40 11.98
C ASP A 584 46.69 26.45 13.16
N LYS A 585 47.77 26.31 13.92
CA LYS A 585 47.85 25.41 15.06
C LYS A 585 46.96 25.86 16.21
N ALA A 586 46.80 27.15 16.43
CA ALA A 586 46.03 27.68 17.54
C ALA A 586 44.55 27.37 17.38
N ALA A 587 43.97 27.71 16.22
CA ALA A 587 42.57 27.42 15.94
C ALA A 587 42.26 25.92 15.89
N SER A 588 43.18 25.11 15.32
CA SER A 588 42.98 23.64 15.31
C SER A 588 42.98 23.04 16.71
N ALA A 589 43.87 23.52 17.63
CA ALA A 589 43.90 23.05 19.01
C ALA A 589 42.63 23.45 19.80
N GLU A 590 42.08 24.64 19.53
CA GLU A 590 40.84 25.10 20.14
C GLU A 590 39.63 24.26 19.67
N LEU A 591 39.51 24.01 18.36
CA LEU A 591 38.49 23.13 17.80
C LEU A 591 38.59 21.71 18.33
N ILE A 592 39.76 21.14 18.52
CA ILE A 592 39.96 19.81 19.12
C ILE A 592 39.46 19.80 20.57
N LYS A 593 39.76 20.81 21.37
CA LYS A 593 39.29 20.92 22.75
C LYS A 593 37.77 21.03 22.81
N GLU A 594 37.17 21.84 21.92
CA GLU A 594 35.74 22.02 21.82
C GLU A 594 35.05 20.70 21.40
N MET A 595 35.55 20.03 20.36
CA MET A 595 35.06 18.73 19.89
C MET A 595 35.02 17.69 21.02
N ARG A 596 36.10 17.61 21.83
CA ARG A 596 36.15 16.70 22.98
C ARG A 596 35.18 17.08 24.09
N SER A 597 35.00 18.38 24.35
CA SER A 597 33.99 18.82 25.33
C SER A 597 32.57 18.42 24.96
N CYS A 598 32.31 18.26 23.66
CA CYS A 598 31.05 17.72 23.12
C CYS A 598 31.00 16.17 23.10
N GLY A 599 32.06 15.48 23.57
CA GLY A 599 32.13 14.01 23.61
C GLY A 599 32.51 13.36 22.28
N PHE A 600 33.02 14.10 21.30
CA PHE A 600 33.47 13.58 20.02
C PHE A 600 34.99 13.33 20.00
N ALA A 601 35.42 12.42 19.09
CA ALA A 601 36.81 12.09 18.85
C ALA A 601 37.21 12.38 17.38
N GLY A 602 38.52 12.48 17.14
CA GLY A 602 39.04 12.60 15.78
C GLY A 602 38.72 11.41 14.92
N ASP A 603 38.42 11.64 13.64
CA ASP A 603 38.24 10.57 12.67
C ASP A 603 39.58 10.03 12.14
N ALA A 604 39.57 8.88 11.47
CA ALA A 604 40.78 8.25 10.91
C ALA A 604 41.54 9.18 9.96
N SER A 605 40.83 10.04 9.21
CA SER A 605 41.43 11.00 8.28
C SER A 605 42.15 12.14 9.02
N THR A 606 41.58 12.63 10.12
CA THR A 606 42.18 13.66 10.97
C THR A 606 43.40 13.11 11.72
N PHE A 607 43.28 11.89 12.29
CA PHE A 607 44.43 11.20 12.89
C PHE A 607 45.55 10.98 11.88
N GLY A 608 45.25 10.52 10.66
CA GLY A 608 46.24 10.34 9.59
C GLY A 608 46.94 11.62 9.20
N LEU A 609 46.20 12.74 9.10
CA LEU A 609 46.81 14.05 8.81
C LEU A 609 47.74 14.51 9.93
N VAL A 610 47.31 14.42 11.19
CA VAL A 610 48.12 14.80 12.36
C VAL A 610 49.36 13.92 12.45
N THR A 611 49.26 12.61 12.24
CA THR A 611 50.41 11.69 12.24
C THR A 611 51.44 12.06 11.16
N ASN A 612 50.97 12.36 9.93
CA ASN A 612 51.86 12.81 8.86
C ASN A 612 52.56 14.14 9.19
N MET A 613 51.82 15.09 9.78
CA MET A 613 52.39 16.39 10.17
C MET A 613 53.34 16.30 11.36
N LEU A 614 53.17 15.31 12.23
CA LEU A 614 54.16 14.98 13.30
C LEU A 614 55.41 14.38 12.69
N TYR A 615 55.29 13.45 11.73
CA TYR A 615 56.44 12.87 11.05
C TYR A 615 57.28 13.93 10.31
N ASP A 616 56.62 14.89 9.69
CA ASP A 616 57.26 16.02 8.99
C ASP A 616 57.76 17.11 9.94
N GLY A 617 57.62 16.97 11.25
CA GLY A 617 58.07 17.95 12.25
C GLY A 617 57.23 19.23 12.31
N ARG A 618 56.05 19.26 11.68
CA ARG A 618 55.14 20.40 11.64
C ARG A 618 54.27 20.53 12.89
N LEU A 619 54.06 19.44 13.63
CA LEU A 619 53.30 19.38 14.89
C LEU A 619 54.11 18.66 15.97
N ASP A 620 53.70 18.80 17.23
CA ASP A 620 54.23 18.10 18.41
C ASP A 620 53.31 16.95 18.85
N LYS A 621 53.84 16.03 19.65
CA LYS A 621 53.11 14.83 20.12
C LYS A 621 51.84 15.16 20.89
N GLY A 622 51.77 16.33 21.52
CA GLY A 622 50.58 16.75 22.27
C GLY A 622 49.29 16.81 21.45
N TYR A 623 49.38 16.94 20.10
CA TYR A 623 48.19 16.91 19.23
C TYR A 623 47.53 15.54 19.12
N LEU A 624 48.30 14.45 19.20
CA LEU A 624 47.72 13.09 19.21
C LEU A 624 46.97 12.85 20.52
N ASP A 625 47.54 13.29 21.64
CA ASP A 625 46.91 13.16 22.96
C ASP A 625 45.63 14.03 23.06
N MET A 626 45.56 15.11 22.32
CA MET A 626 44.37 15.94 22.25
C MET A 626 43.25 15.35 21.37
N LEU A 627 43.58 14.52 20.38
CA LEU A 627 42.58 13.91 19.48
C LEU A 627 41.96 12.60 20.02
N SER A 628 42.71 11.86 20.84
CA SER A 628 42.25 10.64 21.51
C SER A 628 41.45 10.97 22.77
#